data_8f657906f333d88d03b853f3975beea2
#
_entry.id   8f657906f333d88d03b853f3975beea2
#
_cell.length_a   1.000
_cell.length_b   1.000
_cell.length_c   1.000
_cell.angle_alpha   90.00
_cell.angle_beta   90.00
_cell.angle_gamma   90.00
#
_symmetry.space_group_name_H-M   'P 1'
#
loop_
_entity.id
_entity.type
_entity.pdbx_description
1 polymer ?
#
loop_
_entity_poly.entity_id
_entity_poly.type
_entity_poly.pdbx_seq_one_letter_code
_entity_poly.pdbx_strand_id
1 'polypeptide(L)'
;MFTPTGGLGYNTAVEDAVNLGWKLAASLRGQAGTALLDSYEAERKRLAERNTAYARRFADSVGLFVAKPELEEDSDLGEFERRLAAKYLDEHARLEFNIPGVTFGGRYDGSPVIVGDGSVPPLDEPNAYVPTASPGGRPPHAWLDDGRSLFDLFHNEWTLLTLGPNAPATAGFEDTARVLRLDLRVVRLPQMALQALYEAPLVLIRPDHIVAWRGTSANGATDVLARVSGRSTSLRQPLHGPTRSDQ
;
A
#
# COMPACT_ATOMS: atom_id res chain seq x y z
N MET A 1 19.56 -10.00 -5.45
CA MET A 1 20.45 -9.03 -4.75
C MET A 1 20.13 -7.65 -5.29
N PHE A 2 19.92 -6.65 -4.41
CA PHE A 2 19.75 -5.25 -4.82
C PHE A 2 21.09 -4.62 -5.20
N THR A 3 21.10 -3.86 -6.30
CA THR A 3 22.17 -2.89 -6.54
C THR A 3 21.97 -1.68 -5.61
N PRO A 4 23.00 -0.93 -5.22
CA PRO A 4 22.85 0.23 -4.33
C PRO A 4 22.15 1.42 -4.99
N THR A 5 22.01 1.40 -6.32
CA THR A 5 21.44 2.47 -7.14
C THR A 5 20.01 2.76 -6.75
N GLY A 6 19.65 4.03 -6.62
CA GLY A 6 18.32 4.49 -6.19
C GLY A 6 17.97 4.24 -4.73
N GLY A 7 18.87 3.62 -3.93
CA GLY A 7 18.65 3.38 -2.49
C GLY A 7 17.51 2.38 -2.18
N LEU A 8 17.03 1.63 -3.17
CA LEU A 8 15.80 0.82 -3.05
C LEU A 8 15.95 -0.37 -2.10
N GLY A 9 17.15 -0.95 -1.96
CA GLY A 9 17.36 -2.12 -1.11
C GLY A 9 17.08 -1.85 0.36
N TYR A 10 17.61 -0.76 0.90
CA TYR A 10 17.38 -0.35 2.29
C TYR A 10 15.91 -0.02 2.54
N ASN A 11 15.29 0.78 1.68
CA ASN A 11 13.89 1.16 1.82
C ASN A 11 12.95 -0.05 1.74
N THR A 12 13.22 -0.99 0.83
CA THR A 12 12.45 -2.25 0.76
C THR A 12 12.58 -3.06 2.05
N ALA A 13 13.77 -3.13 2.66
CA ALA A 13 13.95 -3.83 3.92
C ALA A 13 13.21 -3.16 5.10
N VAL A 14 13.12 -1.82 5.13
CA VAL A 14 12.30 -1.09 6.10
C VAL A 14 10.82 -1.43 5.94
N GLU A 15 10.32 -1.42 4.71
CA GLU A 15 8.93 -1.81 4.42
C GLU A 15 8.65 -3.29 4.78
N ASP A 16 9.62 -4.19 4.55
CA ASP A 16 9.52 -5.60 4.97
C ASP A 16 9.35 -5.69 6.49
N ALA A 17 10.17 -4.96 7.24
CA ALA A 17 10.10 -4.92 8.70
C ALA A 17 8.76 -4.34 9.21
N VAL A 18 8.25 -3.28 8.59
CA VAL A 18 6.94 -2.69 8.93
C VAL A 18 5.82 -3.68 8.65
N ASN A 19 5.79 -4.30 7.46
CA ASN A 19 4.75 -5.26 7.09
C ASN A 19 4.76 -6.50 8.01
N LEU A 20 5.93 -7.06 8.31
CA LEU A 20 6.06 -8.22 9.18
C LEU A 20 5.77 -7.88 10.64
N GLY A 21 6.23 -6.74 11.12
CA GLY A 21 6.16 -6.34 12.53
C GLY A 21 4.73 -6.28 13.06
N TRP A 22 3.82 -5.60 12.35
CA TRP A 22 2.43 -5.53 12.79
C TRP A 22 1.70 -6.88 12.68
N LYS A 23 2.01 -7.69 11.66
CA LYS A 23 1.43 -9.03 11.48
C LYS A 23 1.85 -9.98 12.61
N LEU A 24 3.12 -9.93 13.00
CA LEU A 24 3.61 -10.69 14.15
C LEU A 24 2.93 -10.23 15.45
N ALA A 25 2.85 -8.91 15.67
CA ALA A 25 2.19 -8.35 16.85
C ALA A 25 0.73 -8.77 16.94
N ALA A 26 -0.03 -8.68 15.83
CA ALA A 26 -1.42 -9.10 15.76
C ALA A 26 -1.58 -10.61 16.03
N SER A 27 -0.67 -11.44 15.50
CA SER A 27 -0.68 -12.89 15.70
C SER A 27 -0.41 -13.25 17.17
N LEU A 28 0.60 -12.63 17.79
CA LEU A 28 0.93 -12.87 19.21
C LEU A 28 -0.17 -12.41 20.16
N ARG A 29 -0.92 -11.36 19.82
CA ARG A 29 -2.07 -10.87 20.58
C ARG A 29 -3.36 -11.70 20.36
N GLY A 30 -3.34 -12.70 19.47
CA GLY A 30 -4.53 -13.47 19.10
C GLY A 30 -5.55 -12.69 18.29
N GLN A 31 -5.14 -11.60 17.66
CA GLN A 31 -5.95 -10.72 16.83
C GLN A 31 -6.00 -11.16 15.36
N ALA A 32 -5.19 -12.15 14.97
CA ALA A 32 -5.05 -12.62 13.60
C ALA A 32 -5.39 -14.10 13.42
N GLY A 33 -5.83 -14.46 12.21
CA GLY A 33 -5.80 -15.82 11.71
C GLY A 33 -4.47 -16.15 11.02
N THR A 34 -4.27 -17.43 10.69
CA THR A 34 -3.01 -17.91 10.08
C THR A 34 -2.69 -17.25 8.75
N ALA A 35 -3.71 -16.95 7.92
CA ALA A 35 -3.52 -16.34 6.61
C ALA A 35 -2.92 -14.91 6.70
N LEU A 36 -2.91 -14.26 7.88
CA LEU A 36 -2.29 -12.94 8.02
C LEU A 36 -0.76 -13.04 7.89
N LEU A 37 -0.11 -14.00 8.55
CA LEU A 37 1.33 -14.21 8.41
C LEU A 37 1.70 -14.77 7.04
N ASP A 38 0.90 -15.70 6.51
CA ASP A 38 1.11 -16.27 5.18
C ASP A 38 1.09 -15.19 4.09
N SER A 39 0.30 -14.13 4.28
CA SER A 39 0.24 -13.00 3.35
C SER A 39 1.54 -12.20 3.23
N TYR A 40 2.48 -12.32 4.19
CA TYR A 40 3.75 -11.60 4.15
C TYR A 40 4.54 -11.92 2.88
N GLU A 41 4.75 -13.19 2.57
CA GLU A 41 5.48 -13.58 1.36
C GLU A 41 4.75 -13.10 0.10
N ALA A 42 3.42 -13.30 0.03
CA ALA A 42 2.62 -12.91 -1.13
C ALA A 42 2.68 -11.40 -1.43
N GLU A 43 2.75 -10.58 -0.38
CA GLU A 43 2.83 -9.13 -0.50
C GLU A 43 4.26 -8.64 -0.78
N ARG A 44 5.23 -9.08 0.02
CA ARG A 44 6.56 -8.47 0.01
C ARG A 44 7.47 -8.99 -1.10
N LYS A 45 7.34 -10.27 -1.48
CA LYS A 45 8.14 -10.85 -2.56
C LYS A 45 7.93 -10.12 -3.89
N ARG A 46 6.67 -9.83 -4.25
CA ARG A 46 6.36 -9.10 -5.49
C ARG A 46 6.95 -7.69 -5.50
N LEU A 47 6.88 -6.98 -4.37
CA LEU A 47 7.48 -5.65 -4.26
C LEU A 47 9.01 -5.71 -4.25
N ALA A 48 9.62 -6.73 -3.63
CA ALA A 48 11.06 -6.93 -3.68
C ALA A 48 11.55 -7.22 -5.12
N GLU A 49 10.84 -8.06 -5.87
CA GLU A 49 11.12 -8.33 -7.29
C GLU A 49 10.99 -7.06 -8.14
N ARG A 50 9.90 -6.31 -7.98
CA ARG A 50 9.67 -5.02 -8.64
C ARG A 50 10.80 -4.02 -8.36
N ASN A 51 11.11 -3.79 -7.10
CA ASN A 51 12.12 -2.82 -6.68
C ASN A 51 13.53 -3.26 -7.12
N THR A 52 13.81 -4.57 -7.12
CA THR A 52 15.09 -5.12 -7.65
C THR A 52 15.22 -4.86 -9.14
N ALA A 53 14.13 -5.01 -9.90
CA ALA A 53 14.13 -4.73 -11.34
C ALA A 53 14.40 -3.24 -11.63
N TYR A 54 13.78 -2.33 -10.86
CA TYR A 54 14.05 -0.90 -10.98
C TYR A 54 15.48 -0.54 -10.59
N ALA A 55 16.00 -1.06 -9.46
CA ALA A 55 17.38 -0.82 -9.05
C ALA A 55 18.39 -1.28 -10.10
N ARG A 56 18.14 -2.43 -10.73
CA ARG A 56 18.97 -2.92 -11.83
C ARG A 56 18.92 -1.99 -13.05
N ARG A 57 17.72 -1.55 -13.45
CA ARG A 57 17.54 -0.61 -14.57
C ARG A 57 18.30 0.69 -14.35
N PHE A 58 18.32 1.21 -13.11
CA PHE A 58 19.07 2.41 -12.77
C PHE A 58 20.58 2.17 -12.85
N ALA A 59 21.08 1.05 -12.32
CA ALA A 59 22.48 0.68 -12.41
C ALA A 59 22.93 0.49 -13.87
N ASP A 60 22.12 -0.19 -14.67
CA ASP A 60 22.41 -0.39 -16.10
C ASP A 60 22.45 0.95 -16.83
N SER A 61 21.56 1.90 -16.51
CA SER A 61 21.51 3.23 -17.13
C SER A 61 22.81 4.01 -16.94
N VAL A 62 23.32 4.14 -15.71
CA VAL A 62 24.58 4.86 -15.46
C VAL A 62 25.80 4.05 -15.94
N GLY A 63 25.75 2.73 -15.79
CA GLY A 63 26.84 1.83 -16.18
C GLY A 63 27.07 1.74 -17.69
N LEU A 64 26.08 2.11 -18.49
CA LEU A 64 26.20 2.17 -19.96
C LEU A 64 26.72 3.51 -20.48
N PHE A 65 26.87 4.51 -19.61
CA PHE A 65 27.49 5.77 -20.01
C PHE A 65 28.98 5.59 -20.28
N VAL A 66 29.40 5.89 -21.48
CA VAL A 66 30.83 5.86 -21.91
C VAL A 66 31.30 7.29 -22.10
N ALA A 67 32.17 7.74 -21.21
CA ALA A 67 32.82 9.03 -21.35
C ALA A 67 33.79 9.00 -22.52
N LYS A 68 33.70 10.00 -23.40
CA LYS A 68 34.64 10.15 -24.53
C LYS A 68 35.77 11.09 -24.13
N PRO A 69 37.01 10.86 -24.64
CA PRO A 69 38.16 11.73 -24.37
C PRO A 69 37.91 13.20 -24.74
N GLU A 70 37.15 13.44 -25.81
CA GLU A 70 36.81 14.76 -26.32
C GLU A 70 36.00 15.63 -25.32
N LEU A 71 35.40 15.02 -24.27
CA LEU A 71 34.73 15.77 -23.19
C LEU A 71 35.66 16.78 -22.50
N GLU A 72 36.94 16.50 -22.42
CA GLU A 72 37.98 17.33 -21.78
C GLU A 72 38.58 18.38 -22.73
N GLU A 73 38.24 18.36 -24.01
CA GLU A 73 38.77 19.29 -24.98
C GLU A 73 38.09 20.66 -24.95
N ASP A 74 38.89 21.73 -25.08
CA ASP A 74 38.36 23.09 -25.29
C ASP A 74 38.24 23.33 -26.81
N SER A 75 37.23 22.68 -27.42
CA SER A 75 36.98 22.67 -28.86
C SER A 75 35.47 22.57 -29.11
N ASP A 76 35.03 22.89 -30.35
CA ASP A 76 33.65 22.73 -30.80
C ASP A 76 33.16 21.25 -30.63
N LEU A 77 34.07 20.31 -30.88
CA LEU A 77 33.81 18.87 -30.71
C LEU A 77 33.61 18.56 -29.21
N GLY A 78 34.46 19.07 -28.34
CA GLY A 78 34.32 18.90 -26.90
C GLY A 78 33.03 19.50 -26.38
N GLU A 79 32.64 20.67 -26.88
CA GLU A 79 31.34 21.29 -26.51
C GLU A 79 30.17 20.42 -26.97
N PHE A 80 30.21 19.88 -28.17
CA PHE A 80 29.18 18.98 -28.69
C PHE A 80 29.04 17.71 -27.83
N GLU A 81 30.16 17.05 -27.51
CA GLU A 81 30.17 15.83 -26.69
C GLU A 81 29.69 16.11 -25.25
N ARG A 82 30.05 17.26 -24.65
CA ARG A 82 29.52 17.67 -23.35
C ARG A 82 28.01 17.87 -23.38
N ARG A 83 27.43 18.41 -24.45
CA ARG A 83 25.95 18.52 -24.59
C ARG A 83 25.28 17.15 -24.69
N LEU A 84 25.88 16.21 -25.42
CA LEU A 84 25.36 14.84 -25.51
C LEU A 84 25.44 14.13 -24.16
N ALA A 85 26.56 14.24 -23.45
CA ALA A 85 26.74 13.70 -22.12
C ALA A 85 25.74 14.29 -21.11
N ALA A 86 25.57 15.62 -21.14
CA ALA A 86 24.60 16.30 -20.27
C ALA A 86 23.18 15.81 -20.48
N LYS A 87 22.76 15.61 -21.74
CA LYS A 87 21.45 15.05 -22.06
C LYS A 87 21.28 13.65 -21.50
N TYR A 88 22.26 12.77 -21.73
CA TYR A 88 22.22 11.40 -21.24
C TYR A 88 22.16 11.35 -19.70
N LEU A 89 22.98 12.14 -19.01
CA LEU A 89 23.03 12.18 -17.56
C LEU A 89 21.76 12.81 -16.94
N ASP A 90 21.15 13.80 -17.60
CA ASP A 90 19.85 14.35 -17.15
C ASP A 90 18.73 13.32 -17.26
N GLU A 91 18.70 12.53 -18.36
CA GLU A 91 17.74 11.44 -18.53
C GLU A 91 17.94 10.36 -17.47
N HIS A 92 19.22 9.99 -17.18
CA HIS A 92 19.53 9.07 -16.08
C HIS A 92 19.12 9.61 -14.72
N ALA A 93 19.43 10.87 -14.41
CA ALA A 93 19.07 11.49 -13.13
C ALA A 93 17.55 11.51 -12.92
N ARG A 94 16.78 11.81 -13.95
CA ARG A 94 15.31 11.72 -13.89
C ARG A 94 14.84 10.30 -13.64
N LEU A 95 15.45 9.32 -14.30
CA LEU A 95 15.09 7.91 -14.15
C LEU A 95 15.36 7.39 -12.75
N GLU A 96 16.45 7.80 -12.10
CA GLU A 96 16.89 7.30 -10.79
C GLU A 96 16.33 8.11 -9.61
N PHE A 97 16.24 9.43 -9.73
CA PHE A 97 15.94 10.31 -8.60
C PHE A 97 14.50 10.88 -8.62
N ASN A 98 13.85 10.94 -9.77
CA ASN A 98 12.45 11.34 -9.87
C ASN A 98 11.55 10.10 -10.01
N ILE A 99 11.41 9.34 -8.92
CA ILE A 99 10.76 8.03 -8.88
C ILE A 99 9.54 7.96 -7.95
N PRO A 100 8.60 8.91 -8.03
CA PRO A 100 7.43 8.91 -7.14
C PRO A 100 6.57 7.64 -7.28
N GLY A 101 6.52 7.03 -8.47
CA GLY A 101 5.81 5.78 -8.69
C GLY A 101 6.47 4.60 -7.99
N VAL A 102 7.80 4.54 -7.92
CA VAL A 102 8.49 3.51 -7.14
C VAL A 102 8.27 3.73 -5.65
N THR A 103 8.40 4.99 -5.20
CA THR A 103 8.32 5.35 -3.77
C THR A 103 6.91 5.20 -3.19
N PHE A 104 5.87 5.58 -3.93
CA PHE A 104 4.49 5.64 -3.42
C PHE A 104 3.54 4.66 -4.09
N GLY A 105 3.91 4.11 -5.25
CA GLY A 105 3.05 3.28 -6.07
C GLY A 105 3.12 1.78 -5.77
N GLY A 106 3.84 1.36 -4.73
CA GLY A 106 3.87 -0.03 -4.29
C GLY A 106 2.48 -0.52 -3.88
N ARG A 107 2.09 -1.74 -4.32
CA ARG A 107 0.74 -2.29 -4.10
C ARG A 107 0.78 -3.78 -3.75
N TYR A 108 -0.22 -4.19 -2.99
CA TYR A 108 -0.45 -5.59 -2.58
C TYR A 108 -1.61 -6.22 -3.34
N ASP A 109 -1.70 -5.99 -4.65
CA ASP A 109 -2.77 -6.53 -5.48
C ASP A 109 -2.77 -8.07 -5.43
N GLY A 110 -3.96 -8.64 -5.22
CA GLY A 110 -4.13 -10.08 -5.07
C GLY A 110 -3.69 -10.65 -3.71
N SER A 111 -3.36 -9.82 -2.72
CA SER A 111 -3.14 -10.30 -1.35
C SER A 111 -4.41 -10.95 -0.78
N PRO A 112 -4.28 -12.10 -0.09
CA PRO A 112 -5.42 -12.78 0.52
C PRO A 112 -6.09 -11.97 1.62
N VAL A 113 -5.39 -10.99 2.21
CA VAL A 113 -5.87 -10.11 3.30
C VAL A 113 -6.21 -8.70 2.83
N ILE A 114 -6.42 -8.53 1.54
CA ILE A 114 -7.00 -7.32 0.93
C ILE A 114 -8.34 -7.67 0.31
N VAL A 115 -9.33 -6.82 0.50
CA VAL A 115 -10.67 -6.97 -0.11
C VAL A 115 -10.77 -5.97 -1.26
N GLY A 116 -10.58 -6.47 -2.48
CA GLY A 116 -10.71 -5.66 -3.70
C GLY A 116 -12.16 -5.23 -3.94
N ASP A 117 -12.33 -4.07 -4.56
CA ASP A 117 -13.61 -3.49 -4.94
C ASP A 117 -13.90 -3.58 -6.45
N GLY A 118 -13.03 -4.26 -7.20
CA GLY A 118 -13.11 -4.39 -8.65
C GLY A 118 -12.55 -3.20 -9.43
N SER A 119 -12.05 -2.18 -8.76
CA SER A 119 -11.37 -1.07 -9.43
C SER A 119 -10.07 -1.51 -10.09
N VAL A 120 -9.76 -0.90 -11.23
CA VAL A 120 -8.47 -1.12 -11.92
C VAL A 120 -7.43 -0.21 -11.28
N PRO A 121 -6.34 -0.77 -10.73
CA PRO A 121 -5.27 0.06 -10.15
C PRO A 121 -4.55 0.86 -11.24
N PRO A 122 -3.90 1.99 -10.88
CA PRO A 122 -3.04 2.73 -11.79
C PRO A 122 -1.91 1.84 -12.35
N LEU A 123 -1.43 2.20 -13.54
CA LEU A 123 -0.24 1.56 -14.13
C LEU A 123 0.99 1.77 -13.23
N ASP A 124 1.85 0.76 -13.18
CA ASP A 124 3.12 0.82 -12.45
C ASP A 124 4.16 1.59 -13.29
N GLU A 125 4.25 2.89 -13.07
CA GLU A 125 5.16 3.80 -13.76
C GLU A 125 6.18 4.37 -12.78
N PRO A 126 7.50 4.22 -13.01
CA PRO A 126 8.50 4.64 -12.01
C PRO A 126 8.50 6.13 -11.75
N ASN A 127 8.30 6.94 -12.79
CA ASN A 127 8.43 8.40 -12.74
C ASN A 127 7.08 9.12 -12.58
N ALA A 128 5.98 8.38 -12.41
CA ALA A 128 4.65 8.93 -12.20
C ALA A 128 3.94 8.23 -11.03
N TYR A 129 3.27 9.00 -10.20
CA TYR A 129 2.42 8.49 -9.13
C TYR A 129 1.01 9.03 -9.28
N VAL A 130 0.04 8.14 -9.33
CA VAL A 130 -1.38 8.47 -9.34
C VAL A 130 -1.96 8.14 -7.97
N PRO A 131 -2.30 9.14 -7.14
CA PRO A 131 -2.95 8.91 -5.86
C PRO A 131 -4.30 8.21 -6.05
N THR A 132 -4.52 7.12 -5.32
CA THR A 132 -5.77 6.36 -5.35
C THR A 132 -6.00 5.66 -4.03
N ALA A 133 -7.26 5.55 -3.60
CA ALA A 133 -7.65 4.73 -2.47
C ALA A 133 -8.11 3.32 -2.88
N SER A 134 -7.75 2.86 -4.08
CA SER A 134 -7.99 1.49 -4.52
C SER A 134 -7.32 0.50 -3.54
N PRO A 135 -8.04 -0.53 -3.05
CA PRO A 135 -7.51 -1.48 -2.08
C PRO A 135 -6.19 -2.12 -2.52
N GLY A 136 -5.28 -2.32 -1.58
CA GLY A 136 -3.93 -2.83 -1.80
C GLY A 136 -2.85 -1.76 -1.97
N GLY A 137 -3.23 -0.50 -2.17
CA GLY A 137 -2.31 0.62 -2.32
C GLY A 137 -2.20 1.51 -1.08
N ARG A 138 -1.24 2.44 -1.13
CA ARG A 138 -1.09 3.52 -0.16
C ARG A 138 -2.27 4.49 -0.28
N PRO A 139 -2.94 4.89 0.82
CA PRO A 139 -4.02 5.86 0.76
C PRO A 139 -3.51 7.23 0.28
N PRO A 140 -4.34 8.00 -0.45
CA PRO A 140 -3.99 9.36 -0.84
C PRO A 140 -3.76 10.25 0.36
N HIS A 141 -2.76 11.13 0.27
CA HIS A 141 -2.51 12.16 1.29
C HIS A 141 -3.38 13.39 1.05
N ALA A 142 -3.77 14.03 2.14
CA ALA A 142 -4.38 15.37 2.14
C ALA A 142 -3.95 16.14 3.39
N TRP A 143 -3.87 17.45 3.27
CA TRP A 143 -3.80 18.36 4.43
C TRP A 143 -5.21 18.65 4.92
N LEU A 144 -5.39 18.60 6.23
CA LEU A 144 -6.66 18.95 6.88
C LEU A 144 -6.73 20.45 7.10
N ASP A 145 -7.95 20.96 7.34
CA ASP A 145 -8.21 22.39 7.56
C ASP A 145 -7.45 22.98 8.76
N ASP A 146 -7.08 22.13 9.72
CA ASP A 146 -6.30 22.49 10.90
C ASP A 146 -4.76 22.37 10.69
N GLY A 147 -4.32 22.10 9.46
CA GLY A 147 -2.92 21.98 9.08
C GLY A 147 -2.26 20.63 9.40
N ARG A 148 -2.99 19.66 9.98
CA ARG A 148 -2.47 18.30 10.20
C ARG A 148 -2.45 17.50 8.91
N SER A 149 -1.54 16.56 8.80
CA SER A 149 -1.59 15.51 7.78
C SER A 149 -2.76 14.56 8.07
N LEU A 150 -3.48 14.13 7.03
CA LEU A 150 -4.46 13.05 7.18
C LEU A 150 -3.83 11.78 7.78
N PHE A 151 -2.56 11.52 7.49
CA PHE A 151 -1.85 10.35 8.02
C PHE A 151 -1.58 10.43 9.53
N ASP A 152 -1.56 11.62 10.14
CA ASP A 152 -1.47 11.79 11.59
C ASP A 152 -2.73 11.27 12.33
N LEU A 153 -3.82 11.07 11.60
CA LEU A 153 -5.05 10.48 12.12
C LEU A 153 -5.07 8.95 12.04
N PHE A 154 -4.17 8.35 11.27
CA PHE A 154 -4.07 6.90 11.19
C PHE A 154 -3.44 6.38 12.48
N HIS A 155 -4.00 5.32 12.99
CA HIS A 155 -3.52 4.70 14.22
C HIS A 155 -2.50 3.60 13.90
N ASN A 156 -1.74 3.17 14.91
CA ASN A 156 -0.83 2.02 14.78
C ASN A 156 -1.57 0.67 14.68
N GLU A 157 -2.90 0.72 14.82
CA GLU A 157 -3.83 -0.40 14.64
C GLU A 157 -4.77 -0.08 13.48
N TRP A 158 -5.91 -0.74 13.39
CA TRP A 158 -6.88 -0.52 12.30
C TRP A 158 -7.54 0.85 12.39
N THR A 159 -7.67 1.53 11.26
CA THR A 159 -8.39 2.80 11.15
C THR A 159 -9.52 2.68 10.13
N LEU A 160 -10.76 2.95 10.54
CA LEU A 160 -11.91 3.10 9.65
C LEU A 160 -12.18 4.58 9.43
N LEU A 161 -11.92 5.07 8.23
CA LEU A 161 -12.30 6.42 7.82
C LEU A 161 -13.77 6.44 7.43
N THR A 162 -14.50 7.44 7.90
CA THR A 162 -15.84 7.81 7.42
C THR A 162 -15.73 9.17 6.76
N LEU A 163 -16.06 9.25 5.49
CA LEU A 163 -15.76 10.38 4.62
C LEU A 163 -17.06 11.00 4.08
N GLY A 164 -17.11 12.32 4.13
CA GLY A 164 -18.27 13.09 3.68
C GLY A 164 -19.38 13.25 4.74
N PRO A 165 -20.33 14.19 4.50
CA PRO A 165 -21.33 14.56 5.47
C PRO A 165 -22.41 13.48 5.71
N ASN A 166 -22.59 12.58 4.76
CA ASN A 166 -23.62 11.52 4.78
C ASN A 166 -22.98 10.13 4.85
N ALA A 167 -21.80 10.01 5.49
CA ALA A 167 -21.14 8.71 5.62
C ALA A 167 -22.04 7.69 6.34
N PRO A 168 -22.05 6.42 5.92
CA PRO A 168 -22.85 5.37 6.54
C PRO A 168 -22.48 5.12 8.01
N ALA A 169 -23.40 4.52 8.76
CA ALA A 169 -23.14 4.08 10.14
C ALA A 169 -22.05 3.00 10.18
N THR A 170 -21.23 3.04 11.22
CA THR A 170 -20.04 2.17 11.39
C THR A 170 -20.25 1.03 12.38
N ALA A 171 -21.42 0.96 13.03
CA ALA A 171 -21.69 0.00 14.10
C ALA A 171 -21.33 -1.47 13.73
N GLY A 172 -21.60 -1.89 12.50
CA GLY A 172 -21.25 -3.24 12.04
C GLY A 172 -19.75 -3.52 12.09
N PHE A 173 -18.90 -2.54 11.77
CA PHE A 173 -17.45 -2.64 11.91
C PHE A 173 -17.01 -2.63 13.37
N GLU A 174 -17.55 -1.72 14.17
CA GLU A 174 -17.20 -1.55 15.59
C GLU A 174 -17.56 -2.79 16.41
N ASP A 175 -18.77 -3.33 16.21
CA ASP A 175 -19.23 -4.54 16.89
C ASP A 175 -18.43 -5.78 16.47
N THR A 176 -18.17 -5.93 15.16
CA THR A 176 -17.33 -7.03 14.65
C THR A 176 -15.91 -6.91 15.16
N ALA A 177 -15.30 -5.73 15.15
CA ALA A 177 -13.95 -5.51 15.66
C ALA A 177 -13.86 -5.94 17.14
N ARG A 178 -14.87 -5.61 17.96
CA ARG A 178 -14.94 -6.01 19.37
C ARG A 178 -15.00 -7.54 19.51
N VAL A 179 -15.82 -8.22 18.73
CA VAL A 179 -15.92 -9.68 18.72
C VAL A 179 -14.60 -10.34 18.31
N LEU A 180 -13.95 -9.79 17.29
CA LEU A 180 -12.66 -10.28 16.77
C LEU A 180 -11.45 -9.79 17.58
N ARG A 181 -11.67 -8.98 18.62
CA ARG A 181 -10.63 -8.34 19.45
C ARG A 181 -9.62 -7.52 18.63
N LEU A 182 -10.10 -6.87 17.58
CA LEU A 182 -9.30 -5.95 16.78
C LEU A 182 -9.42 -4.54 17.37
N ASP A 183 -8.28 -3.87 17.52
CA ASP A 183 -8.27 -2.45 17.88
C ASP A 183 -8.61 -1.63 16.63
N LEU A 184 -9.85 -1.16 16.57
CA LEU A 184 -10.40 -0.37 15.48
C LEU A 184 -10.71 1.04 15.94
N ARG A 185 -10.05 2.02 15.32
CA ARG A 185 -10.37 3.44 15.49
C ARG A 185 -11.24 3.93 14.35
N VAL A 186 -12.36 4.58 14.66
CA VAL A 186 -13.19 5.26 13.67
C VAL A 186 -12.81 6.74 13.63
N VAL A 187 -12.45 7.23 12.45
CA VAL A 187 -12.11 8.64 12.19
C VAL A 187 -13.16 9.24 11.26
N ARG A 188 -13.84 10.29 11.73
CA ARG A 188 -14.93 10.95 10.99
C ARG A 188 -14.44 12.24 10.37
N LEU A 189 -14.55 12.33 9.06
CA LEU A 189 -14.09 13.44 8.23
C LEU A 189 -15.22 13.87 7.29
N PRO A 190 -15.99 14.91 7.63
CA PRO A 190 -17.19 15.28 6.89
C PRO A 190 -16.92 15.98 5.56
N GLN A 191 -15.65 16.23 5.21
CA GLN A 191 -15.28 16.97 4.00
C GLN A 191 -15.59 16.16 2.73
N MET A 192 -16.40 16.75 1.83
CA MET A 192 -16.73 16.14 0.53
C MET A 192 -15.47 15.90 -0.35
N ALA A 193 -14.48 16.79 -0.24
CA ALA A 193 -13.24 16.67 -1.01
C ALA A 193 -12.47 15.37 -0.66
N LEU A 194 -12.47 14.98 0.63
CA LEU A 194 -11.85 13.73 1.05
C LEU A 194 -12.64 12.50 0.57
N GLN A 195 -13.98 12.57 0.57
CA GLN A 195 -14.78 11.49 0.01
C GLN A 195 -14.53 11.34 -1.50
N ALA A 196 -14.43 12.44 -2.23
CA ALA A 196 -14.10 12.41 -3.65
C ALA A 196 -12.69 11.87 -3.91
N LEU A 197 -11.70 12.25 -3.09
CA LEU A 197 -10.32 11.78 -3.19
C LEU A 197 -10.20 10.25 -2.94
N TYR A 198 -10.98 9.72 -2.02
CA TYR A 198 -10.99 8.30 -1.66
C TYR A 198 -12.01 7.48 -2.45
N GLU A 199 -12.91 8.15 -3.22
CA GLU A 199 -13.95 7.53 -4.05
C GLU A 199 -14.91 6.62 -3.28
N ALA A 200 -14.95 6.72 -1.96
CA ALA A 200 -15.82 5.94 -1.08
C ALA A 200 -16.09 6.66 0.24
N PRO A 201 -17.28 6.49 0.84
CA PRO A 201 -17.57 7.04 2.16
C PRO A 201 -16.99 6.23 3.33
N LEU A 202 -16.60 4.99 3.13
CA LEU A 202 -15.98 4.14 4.14
C LEU A 202 -14.67 3.56 3.58
N VAL A 203 -13.58 3.67 4.35
CA VAL A 203 -12.27 3.13 3.96
C VAL A 203 -11.58 2.54 5.18
N LEU A 204 -11.17 1.29 5.08
CA LEU A 204 -10.45 0.58 6.13
C LEU A 204 -8.95 0.60 5.83
N ILE A 205 -8.19 1.18 6.74
CA ILE A 205 -6.73 1.31 6.66
C ILE A 205 -6.08 0.32 7.63
N ARG A 206 -5.08 -0.41 7.15
CA ARG A 206 -4.25 -1.34 7.92
C ARG A 206 -3.25 -0.60 8.82
N PRO A 207 -2.68 -1.30 9.84
CA PRO A 207 -1.61 -0.75 10.69
C PRO A 207 -0.36 -0.27 9.92
N ASP A 208 -0.06 -0.85 8.75
CA ASP A 208 1.02 -0.42 7.85
C ASP A 208 0.58 0.62 6.81
N HIS A 209 -0.53 1.31 7.07
CA HIS A 209 -1.07 2.38 6.24
C HIS A 209 -1.39 1.98 4.80
N ILE A 210 -1.87 0.76 4.59
CA ILE A 210 -2.39 0.28 3.31
C ILE A 210 -3.91 0.24 3.35
N VAL A 211 -4.57 0.59 2.25
CA VAL A 211 -6.03 0.44 2.11
C VAL A 211 -6.37 -1.05 2.03
N ALA A 212 -7.03 -1.56 3.06
CA ALA A 212 -7.45 -2.97 3.10
C ALA A 212 -8.79 -3.21 2.39
N TRP A 213 -9.66 -2.21 2.44
CA TRP A 213 -11.00 -2.23 1.85
C TRP A 213 -11.56 -0.83 1.76
N ARG A 214 -12.45 -0.59 0.80
CA ARG A 214 -13.34 0.58 0.76
C ARG A 214 -14.73 0.19 0.28
N GLY A 215 -15.74 0.97 0.65
CA GLY A 215 -17.12 0.69 0.25
C GLY A 215 -18.11 1.75 0.66
N THR A 216 -19.38 1.52 0.27
CA THR A 216 -20.48 2.47 0.48
C THR A 216 -21.42 2.08 1.64
N SER A 217 -21.17 0.94 2.29
CA SER A 217 -22.03 0.39 3.34
C SER A 217 -21.20 -0.44 4.32
N ALA A 218 -21.60 -0.51 5.57
CA ALA A 218 -21.07 -1.41 6.58
C ALA A 218 -21.64 -2.85 6.49
N ASN A 219 -22.49 -3.12 5.50
CA ASN A 219 -22.97 -4.48 5.25
C ASN A 219 -21.80 -5.37 4.88
N GLY A 220 -21.69 -6.55 5.49
CA GLY A 220 -20.55 -7.43 5.30
C GLY A 220 -19.29 -7.08 6.09
N ALA A 221 -19.37 -6.16 7.07
CA ALA A 221 -18.24 -5.81 7.93
C ALA A 221 -17.56 -7.04 8.58
N THR A 222 -18.36 -8.06 8.94
CA THR A 222 -17.86 -9.31 9.50
C THR A 222 -16.94 -10.06 8.51
N ASP A 223 -17.36 -10.18 7.27
CA ASP A 223 -16.58 -10.87 6.23
C ASP A 223 -15.30 -10.06 5.88
N VAL A 224 -15.45 -8.73 5.80
CA VAL A 224 -14.31 -7.82 5.57
C VAL A 224 -13.28 -7.97 6.68
N LEU A 225 -13.67 -7.76 7.96
CA LEU A 225 -12.72 -7.82 9.07
C LEU A 225 -12.15 -9.21 9.30
N ALA A 226 -12.92 -10.28 9.10
CA ALA A 226 -12.41 -11.64 9.14
C ALA A 226 -11.32 -11.83 8.08
N ARG A 227 -11.59 -11.46 6.83
CA ARG A 227 -10.63 -11.61 5.73
C ARG A 227 -9.35 -10.80 5.95
N VAL A 228 -9.46 -9.50 6.26
CA VAL A 228 -8.28 -8.64 6.39
C VAL A 228 -7.43 -8.98 7.61
N SER A 229 -8.02 -9.61 8.65
CA SER A 229 -7.28 -10.14 9.80
C SER A 229 -6.77 -11.58 9.58
N GLY A 230 -6.89 -12.11 8.36
CA GLY A 230 -6.41 -13.45 8.01
C GLY A 230 -7.21 -14.61 8.60
N ARG A 231 -8.45 -14.35 9.03
CA ARG A 231 -9.37 -15.39 9.53
C ARG A 231 -10.19 -15.97 8.38
N SER A 232 -10.54 -17.23 8.49
CA SER A 232 -11.45 -17.88 7.54
C SER A 232 -12.87 -17.33 7.71
N THR A 233 -13.56 -17.05 6.60
CA THR A 233 -14.96 -16.59 6.59
C THR A 233 -15.98 -17.70 6.94
N SER A 234 -15.54 -18.89 7.34
CA SER A 234 -16.46 -20.00 7.68
C SER A 234 -17.13 -19.86 9.07
N LEU A 235 -17.44 -18.63 9.49
CA LEU A 235 -18.23 -18.37 10.71
C LEU A 235 -19.75 -18.58 10.50
N ARG A 236 -20.19 -19.10 9.35
CA ARG A 236 -21.59 -19.44 9.09
C ARG A 236 -21.79 -20.94 8.85
N GLN A 237 -21.62 -21.77 9.88
CA GLN A 237 -22.42 -22.97 10.05
C GLN A 237 -22.94 -23.02 11.48
N PRO A 238 -24.25 -22.88 11.72
CA PRO A 238 -24.83 -23.30 12.97
C PRO A 238 -24.59 -24.83 13.07
N LEU A 239 -24.02 -25.25 14.17
CA LEU A 239 -23.93 -26.65 14.54
C LEU A 239 -25.36 -27.23 14.54
N HIS A 240 -25.76 -27.92 13.50
CA HIS A 240 -26.89 -28.84 13.58
C HIS A 240 -26.45 -29.97 14.50
N GLY A 241 -26.90 -29.92 15.75
CA GLY A 241 -26.81 -31.03 16.66
C GLY A 241 -27.50 -32.27 16.06
N PRO A 242 -27.00 -33.47 16.33
CA PRO A 242 -27.62 -34.67 15.85
C PRO A 242 -29.05 -34.77 16.40
N THR A 243 -30.05 -34.82 15.53
CA THR A 243 -31.41 -35.22 15.86
C THR A 243 -31.34 -36.62 16.40
N ARG A 244 -31.60 -36.78 17.71
CA ARG A 244 -31.95 -38.08 18.27
C ARG A 244 -33.21 -38.57 17.57
N SER A 245 -33.08 -39.60 16.81
CA SER A 245 -34.21 -40.44 16.40
C SER A 245 -34.46 -41.44 17.55
N ASP A 246 -35.53 -41.22 18.29
CA ASP A 246 -36.14 -42.24 19.13
C ASP A 246 -36.69 -43.34 18.22
N GLN A 247 -36.23 -44.58 18.41
CA GLN A 247 -36.99 -45.82 18.39
C GLN A 247 -36.26 -46.86 19.24
#